data_3bc4db9b31ead33bb37b2d01afb67939
#
_entry.id   3bc4db9b31ead33bb37b2d01afb67939
#
_cell.length_a   1.000
_cell.length_b   1.000
_cell.length_c   1.000
_cell.angle_alpha   90.00
_cell.angle_beta   90.00
_cell.angle_gamma   90.00
#
_symmetry.space_group_name_H-M   'P 1'
#
loop_
_entity.id
_entity.type
_entity.pdbx_description
1 polymer ?
#
loop_
_entity_poly.entity_id
_entity_poly.type
_entity_poly.pdbx_seq_one_letter_code
_entity_poly.pdbx_strand_id
1 'polypeptide(L)'
;MMAKASATEVDQILLDLEDAVAPSAKAAARGQVVTALNTLDWQAKVLCVRINDVQTQWCHDDVIEVVTGAGARIDTLMLTKTKCAGDVKFLHLLLDQLELKLGLTKRIGIECLIEDVEGLMNVEEIAASSDRLEAMTFGMGDYSASQQMHLESVGSTGGYPPDIWHYPRYKMTIACRAFGLDPIDGPYADFKDLATLANESKYALTLGMSGKWAIHPSQVAIAQDTFSPDGATLATARKQKAAYEQALKDGLGAISVDGVMVDAASIRMLQNTLDRADLMGL
;
A
#
# COMPACT_ATOMS: atom_id res chain seq x y z
N MET A 1 16.51 -2.01 15.41
CA MET A 1 15.57 -2.49 14.41
C MET A 1 15.71 -1.67 13.13
N MET A 2 15.56 -0.34 13.15
CA MET A 2 15.64 0.56 11.99
C MET A 2 16.92 0.39 11.16
N ALA A 3 18.11 0.27 11.78
CA ALA A 3 19.37 0.03 11.07
C ALA A 3 19.44 -1.30 10.29
N LYS A 4 18.63 -2.32 10.65
CA LYS A 4 18.48 -3.52 9.82
C LYS A 4 17.50 -3.29 8.68
N ALA A 5 16.43 -2.56 8.95
CA ALA A 5 15.43 -2.23 7.92
C ALA A 5 16.04 -1.34 6.83
N SER A 6 16.93 -0.39 7.17
CA SER A 6 17.51 0.52 6.17
C SER A 6 18.30 -0.20 5.07
N ALA A 7 18.85 -1.38 5.37
CA ALA A 7 19.61 -2.20 4.42
C ALA A 7 18.72 -3.20 3.62
N THR A 8 17.41 -3.18 3.83
CA THR A 8 16.49 -4.11 3.15
C THR A 8 16.09 -3.52 1.80
N GLU A 9 16.25 -4.30 0.74
CA GLU A 9 15.84 -3.92 -0.62
C GLU A 9 14.33 -4.14 -0.78
N VAL A 10 13.55 -3.12 -0.44
CA VAL A 10 12.08 -3.06 -0.57
C VAL A 10 11.68 -1.73 -1.20
N ASP A 11 10.49 -1.66 -1.76
CA ASP A 11 10.00 -0.40 -2.34
C ASP A 11 9.74 0.65 -1.28
N GLN A 12 9.16 0.25 -0.14
CA GLN A 12 8.82 1.15 0.95
C GLN A 12 9.23 0.59 2.31
N ILE A 13 9.76 1.47 3.17
CA ILE A 13 9.95 1.21 4.60
C ILE A 13 8.92 2.02 5.38
N LEU A 14 8.24 1.33 6.30
CA LEU A 14 7.32 1.95 7.25
C LEU A 14 7.98 2.05 8.63
N LEU A 15 8.12 3.28 9.14
CA LEU A 15 8.56 3.58 10.50
C LEU A 15 7.33 3.80 11.39
N ASP A 16 7.21 3.03 12.46
CA ASP A 16 5.98 2.96 13.24
C ASP A 16 6.03 3.80 14.52
N LEU A 17 5.02 4.65 14.72
CA LEU A 17 4.74 5.38 15.97
C LEU A 17 3.44 4.92 16.66
N GLU A 18 2.72 3.98 16.02
CA GLU A 18 1.39 3.55 16.46
C GLU A 18 1.48 2.26 17.31
N ASP A 19 0.83 1.20 16.96
CA ASP A 19 0.58 0.03 17.82
C ASP A 19 1.85 -0.71 18.29
N ALA A 20 2.93 -0.70 17.52
CA ALA A 20 4.20 -1.29 17.96
C ALA A 20 4.92 -0.45 19.04
N VAL A 21 4.41 0.73 19.38
CA VAL A 21 5.02 1.65 20.36
C VAL A 21 4.11 1.83 21.56
N ALA A 22 4.57 1.38 22.73
CA ALA A 22 3.83 1.54 23.98
C ALA A 22 3.52 3.04 24.27
N PRO A 23 2.36 3.38 24.89
CA PRO A 23 1.98 4.76 25.18
C PRO A 23 3.05 5.59 25.86
N SER A 24 3.76 5.01 26.83
CA SER A 24 4.84 5.69 27.56
C SER A 24 6.11 5.93 26.73
N ALA A 25 6.26 5.25 25.60
CA ALA A 25 7.44 5.36 24.72
C ALA A 25 7.22 6.26 23.51
N LYS A 26 5.99 6.71 23.24
CA LYS A 26 5.64 7.43 21.99
C LYS A 26 6.47 8.71 21.78
N ALA A 27 6.64 9.53 22.82
CA ALA A 27 7.45 10.74 22.72
C ALA A 27 8.93 10.42 22.39
N ALA A 28 9.51 9.39 23.01
CA ALA A 28 10.88 8.98 22.71
C ALA A 28 11.01 8.37 21.29
N ALA A 29 9.98 7.65 20.83
CA ALA A 29 9.97 7.04 19.52
C ALA A 29 10.01 8.07 18.38
N ARG A 30 9.35 9.22 18.49
CA ARG A 30 9.42 10.32 17.52
C ARG A 30 10.87 10.75 17.28
N GLY A 31 11.60 11.04 18.37
CA GLY A 31 13.01 11.42 18.29
C GLY A 31 13.91 10.33 17.68
N GLN A 32 13.60 9.05 17.94
CA GLN A 32 14.32 7.94 17.34
C GLN A 32 14.03 7.82 15.83
N VAL A 33 12.77 8.00 15.40
CA VAL A 33 12.39 8.03 13.98
C VAL A 33 13.08 9.19 13.27
N VAL A 34 13.04 10.41 13.82
CA VAL A 34 13.73 11.59 13.26
C VAL A 34 15.23 11.33 13.11
N THR A 35 15.86 10.78 14.15
CA THR A 35 17.30 10.45 14.11
C THR A 35 17.58 9.41 13.02
N ALA A 36 16.79 8.35 12.94
CA ALA A 36 16.97 7.28 11.95
C ALA A 36 16.82 7.81 10.52
N LEU A 37 15.78 8.61 10.25
CA LEU A 37 15.53 9.20 8.94
C LEU A 37 16.73 10.06 8.47
N ASN A 38 17.34 10.81 9.37
CA ASN A 38 18.44 11.73 9.05
C ASN A 38 19.83 11.08 9.00
N THR A 39 20.02 9.92 9.65
CA THR A 39 21.37 9.36 9.85
C THR A 39 21.62 8.03 9.16
N LEU A 40 20.55 7.25 8.84
CA LEU A 40 20.70 5.97 8.17
C LEU A 40 20.71 6.13 6.65
N ASP A 41 21.45 5.23 6.00
CA ASP A 41 21.41 5.08 4.54
C ASP A 41 20.27 4.10 4.17
N TRP A 42 19.21 4.65 3.61
CA TRP A 42 18.00 3.90 3.28
C TRP A 42 18.04 3.40 1.85
N GLN A 43 17.90 2.08 1.67
CA GLN A 43 17.86 1.44 0.35
C GLN A 43 16.46 1.50 -0.27
N ALA A 44 15.41 1.63 0.54
CA ALA A 44 14.04 1.77 0.06
C ALA A 44 13.83 3.10 -0.70
N LYS A 45 12.97 3.06 -1.72
CA LYS A 45 12.63 4.23 -2.54
C LYS A 45 11.69 5.19 -1.81
N VAL A 46 10.83 4.65 -0.92
CA VAL A 46 9.81 5.40 -0.19
C VAL A 46 10.02 5.23 1.31
N LEU A 47 10.06 6.34 2.04
CA LEU A 47 10.13 6.38 3.49
C LEU A 47 8.80 6.90 4.05
N CYS A 48 8.03 5.99 4.63
CA CYS A 48 6.74 6.25 5.25
C CYS A 48 6.85 6.26 6.77
N VAL A 49 6.10 7.14 7.43
CA VAL A 49 5.94 7.11 8.90
C VAL A 49 4.49 6.88 9.25
N ARG A 50 4.20 5.80 9.98
CA ARG A 50 2.87 5.53 10.50
C ARG A 50 2.65 6.31 11.78
N ILE A 51 1.67 7.22 11.76
CA ILE A 51 1.29 8.07 12.87
C ILE A 51 0.11 7.48 13.64
N ASN A 52 -0.11 7.96 14.86
CA ASN A 52 -1.27 7.58 15.64
C ASN A 52 -2.58 8.14 15.05
N ASP A 53 -3.70 7.48 15.37
CA ASP A 53 -5.05 7.90 14.99
C ASP A 53 -5.32 9.37 15.38
N VAL A 54 -6.00 10.10 14.50
CA VAL A 54 -6.38 11.51 14.67
C VAL A 54 -7.19 11.78 15.94
N GLN A 55 -7.88 10.77 16.48
CA GLN A 55 -8.66 10.88 17.70
C GLN A 55 -7.84 10.70 18.97
N THR A 56 -6.52 10.45 18.84
CA THR A 56 -5.61 10.30 19.97
C THR A 56 -4.91 11.61 20.33
N GLN A 57 -4.45 11.70 21.55
CA GLN A 57 -3.62 12.82 21.99
C GLN A 57 -2.23 12.89 21.35
N TRP A 58 -1.83 11.87 20.58
CA TRP A 58 -0.47 11.73 20.04
C TRP A 58 -0.34 12.17 18.58
N CYS A 59 -1.42 12.09 17.81
CA CYS A 59 -1.39 12.28 16.36
C CYS A 59 -0.75 13.61 15.94
N HIS A 60 -1.19 14.74 16.51
CA HIS A 60 -0.67 16.05 16.12
C HIS A 60 0.81 16.23 16.47
N ASP A 61 1.26 15.70 17.62
CA ASP A 61 2.67 15.72 18.00
C ASP A 61 3.51 14.84 17.09
N ASP A 62 3.00 13.65 16.67
CA ASP A 62 3.69 12.79 15.71
C ASP A 62 3.98 13.57 14.42
N VAL A 63 2.97 14.22 13.86
CA VAL A 63 3.11 14.98 12.62
C VAL A 63 4.05 16.15 12.81
N ILE A 64 3.84 16.98 13.84
CA ILE A 64 4.62 18.21 14.05
C ILE A 64 6.09 17.89 14.30
N GLU A 65 6.40 16.97 15.21
CA GLU A 65 7.77 16.66 15.59
C GLU A 65 8.52 15.96 14.45
N VAL A 66 7.89 14.96 13.79
CA VAL A 66 8.56 14.20 12.75
C VAL A 66 8.76 15.02 11.48
N VAL A 67 7.77 15.80 11.07
CA VAL A 67 7.90 16.68 9.88
C VAL A 67 8.86 17.82 10.15
N THR A 68 8.85 18.42 11.35
CA THR A 68 9.82 19.46 11.70
C THR A 68 11.26 18.94 11.72
N GLY A 69 11.45 17.70 12.24
CA GLY A 69 12.78 17.12 12.41
C GLY A 69 13.35 16.43 11.18
N ALA A 70 12.50 15.90 10.28
CA ALA A 70 12.93 15.09 9.15
C ALA A 70 12.05 15.20 7.89
N GLY A 71 11.22 16.24 7.74
CA GLY A 71 10.25 16.35 6.65
C GLY A 71 10.84 16.25 5.24
N ALA A 72 12.06 16.74 5.02
CA ALA A 72 12.75 16.61 3.74
C ALA A 72 13.11 15.15 3.38
N ARG A 73 13.09 14.23 4.33
CA ARG A 73 13.42 12.81 4.16
C ARG A 73 12.18 11.92 4.04
N ILE A 74 11.01 12.41 4.45
CA ILE A 74 9.77 11.67 4.47
C ILE A 74 9.10 11.78 3.10
N ASP A 75 8.65 10.64 2.56
CA ASP A 75 7.85 10.60 1.35
C ASP A 75 6.36 10.65 1.69
N THR A 76 5.90 9.81 2.62
CA THR A 76 4.49 9.73 3.01
C THR A 76 4.31 9.64 4.53
N LEU A 77 3.14 10.09 5.01
CA LEU A 77 2.64 9.76 6.34
C LEU A 77 1.45 8.81 6.20
N MET A 78 1.49 7.71 6.95
CA MET A 78 0.37 6.75 6.99
C MET A 78 -0.54 7.07 8.17
N LEU A 79 -1.78 7.43 7.85
CA LEU A 79 -2.85 7.69 8.79
C LEU A 79 -3.55 6.39 9.16
N THR A 80 -3.51 6.03 10.44
CA THR A 80 -4.16 4.82 10.97
C THR A 80 -5.63 5.05 11.28
N LYS A 81 -6.40 3.98 11.32
CA LYS A 81 -7.82 3.97 11.73
C LYS A 81 -8.65 5.05 11.04
N THR A 82 -8.34 5.29 9.76
CA THR A 82 -9.02 6.31 8.95
C THR A 82 -10.49 5.96 8.77
N LYS A 83 -11.40 6.82 9.23
CA LYS A 83 -12.85 6.56 9.23
C LYS A 83 -13.63 7.42 8.24
N CYS A 84 -13.14 8.60 7.93
CA CYS A 84 -13.84 9.54 7.05
C CYS A 84 -12.89 10.47 6.29
N ALA A 85 -13.41 11.15 5.29
CA ALA A 85 -12.69 12.19 4.53
C ALA A 85 -12.12 13.32 5.42
N GLY A 86 -12.78 13.58 6.56
CA GLY A 86 -12.34 14.60 7.52
C GLY A 86 -10.98 14.29 8.15
N ASP A 87 -10.70 13.02 8.42
CA ASP A 87 -9.42 12.57 9.00
C ASP A 87 -8.25 12.88 8.05
N VAL A 88 -8.44 12.56 6.76
CA VAL A 88 -7.46 12.85 5.71
C VAL A 88 -7.28 14.36 5.54
N LYS A 89 -8.41 15.11 5.56
CA LYS A 89 -8.38 16.56 5.39
C LYS A 89 -7.66 17.27 6.54
N PHE A 90 -7.80 16.77 7.76
CA PHE A 90 -7.04 17.27 8.92
C PHE A 90 -5.53 17.15 8.66
N LEU A 91 -5.06 15.95 8.27
CA LEU A 91 -3.63 15.72 8.01
C LEU A 91 -3.14 16.55 6.82
N HIS A 92 -3.92 16.63 5.73
CA HIS A 92 -3.61 17.44 4.56
C HIS A 92 -3.33 18.91 4.95
N LEU A 93 -4.26 19.54 5.70
CA LEU A 93 -4.12 20.96 6.08
C LEU A 93 -2.96 21.19 7.05
N LEU A 94 -2.69 20.23 7.94
CA LEU A 94 -1.55 20.32 8.87
C LEU A 94 -0.23 20.21 8.11
N LEU A 95 -0.14 19.33 7.10
CA LEU A 95 1.04 19.22 6.24
C LEU A 95 1.26 20.50 5.41
N ASP A 96 0.21 21.09 4.82
CA ASP A 96 0.32 22.37 4.09
C ASP A 96 0.94 23.45 4.96
N GLN A 97 0.49 23.57 6.22
CA GLN A 97 1.02 24.58 7.16
C GLN A 97 2.48 24.31 7.54
N LEU A 98 2.83 23.05 7.79
CA LEU A 98 4.19 22.68 8.17
C LEU A 98 5.16 22.85 7.00
N GLU A 99 4.81 22.39 5.80
CA GLU A 99 5.62 22.55 4.60
C GLU A 99 5.88 24.04 4.30
N LEU A 100 4.84 24.88 4.36
CA LEU A 100 4.98 26.33 4.19
C LEU A 100 5.88 26.96 5.26
N LYS A 101 5.65 26.60 6.53
CA LYS A 101 6.45 27.13 7.67
C LYS A 101 7.90 26.74 7.58
N LEU A 102 8.20 25.52 7.13
CA LEU A 102 9.55 24.97 7.08
C LEU A 102 10.25 25.23 5.74
N GLY A 103 9.53 25.75 4.73
CA GLY A 103 10.07 25.98 3.39
C GLY A 103 10.41 24.68 2.67
N LEU A 104 9.66 23.59 2.91
CA LEU A 104 9.89 22.33 2.24
C LEU A 104 9.49 22.45 0.76
N THR A 105 10.38 22.00 -0.13
CA THR A 105 10.14 22.00 -1.58
C THR A 105 9.47 20.69 -2.04
N LYS A 106 9.61 19.64 -1.25
CA LYS A 106 8.98 18.34 -1.47
C LYS A 106 7.64 18.31 -0.73
N ARG A 107 6.60 17.90 -1.44
CA ARG A 107 5.28 17.66 -0.85
C ARG A 107 5.26 16.27 -0.22
N ILE A 108 4.81 16.16 1.02
CA ILE A 108 4.66 14.90 1.73
C ILE A 108 3.30 14.31 1.36
N GLY A 109 3.30 13.06 0.86
CA GLY A 109 2.09 12.31 0.54
C GLY A 109 1.39 11.77 1.78
N ILE A 110 0.16 11.29 1.58
CA ILE A 110 -0.65 10.65 2.61
C ILE A 110 -0.97 9.22 2.16
N GLU A 111 -0.85 8.27 3.08
CA GLU A 111 -1.41 6.93 2.95
C GLU A 111 -2.47 6.72 4.02
N CYS A 112 -3.50 5.94 3.73
CA CYS A 112 -4.55 5.61 4.71
C CYS A 112 -4.55 4.11 5.01
N LEU A 113 -4.64 3.77 6.30
CA LEU A 113 -4.90 2.41 6.74
C LEU A 113 -6.41 2.26 6.98
N ILE A 114 -7.04 1.44 6.14
CA ILE A 114 -8.47 1.10 6.22
C ILE A 114 -8.61 -0.16 7.05
N GLU A 115 -8.89 0.02 8.32
CA GLU A 115 -8.87 -1.04 9.33
C GLU A 115 -10.02 -0.94 10.34
N ASP A 116 -11.03 -0.14 9.99
CA ASP A 116 -12.28 0.00 10.72
C ASP A 116 -13.46 -0.17 9.77
N VAL A 117 -14.57 -0.74 10.25
CA VAL A 117 -15.77 -0.95 9.42
C VAL A 117 -16.35 0.39 8.92
N GLU A 118 -16.26 1.44 9.72
CA GLU A 118 -16.69 2.78 9.34
C GLU A 118 -15.82 3.33 8.20
N GLY A 119 -14.49 3.13 8.27
CA GLY A 119 -13.56 3.50 7.21
C GLY A 119 -13.85 2.76 5.90
N LEU A 120 -14.16 1.47 5.97
CA LEU A 120 -14.55 0.71 4.77
C LEU A 120 -15.91 1.17 4.22
N MET A 121 -16.85 1.55 5.06
CA MET A 121 -18.14 2.10 4.61
C MET A 121 -17.96 3.43 3.86
N ASN A 122 -17.00 4.25 4.25
CA ASN A 122 -16.72 5.57 3.70
C ASN A 122 -15.53 5.60 2.71
N VAL A 123 -15.05 4.43 2.25
CA VAL A 123 -13.78 4.31 1.52
C VAL A 123 -13.75 5.13 0.22
N GLU A 124 -14.88 5.31 -0.47
CA GLU A 124 -14.96 6.12 -1.69
C GLU A 124 -14.79 7.62 -1.38
N GLU A 125 -15.39 8.11 -0.27
CA GLU A 125 -15.23 9.49 0.16
C GLU A 125 -13.80 9.76 0.65
N ILE A 126 -13.22 8.80 1.35
CA ILE A 126 -11.81 8.86 1.78
C ILE A 126 -10.91 8.94 0.53
N ALA A 127 -11.12 8.07 -0.46
CA ALA A 127 -10.35 8.05 -1.69
C ALA A 127 -10.36 9.39 -2.46
N ALA A 128 -11.51 10.07 -2.43
CA ALA A 128 -11.72 11.35 -3.11
C ALA A 128 -11.23 12.58 -2.31
N SER A 129 -10.79 12.41 -1.05
CA SER A 129 -10.69 13.51 -0.09
C SER A 129 -9.49 14.43 -0.26
N SER A 130 -8.42 13.97 -0.90
CA SER A 130 -7.16 14.73 -0.97
C SER A 130 -6.34 14.35 -2.20
N ASP A 131 -5.74 15.34 -2.84
CA ASP A 131 -4.73 15.16 -3.89
C ASP A 131 -3.33 14.80 -3.34
N ARG A 132 -3.19 14.70 -2.01
CA ARG A 132 -2.01 14.15 -1.33
C ARG A 132 -2.11 12.66 -1.08
N LEU A 133 -3.33 12.08 -1.20
CA LEU A 133 -3.55 10.67 -0.95
C LEU A 133 -2.94 9.86 -2.10
N GLU A 134 -2.04 8.93 -1.77
CA GLU A 134 -1.29 8.13 -2.74
C GLU A 134 -1.67 6.64 -2.69
N ALA A 135 -1.95 6.13 -1.48
CA ALA A 135 -2.25 4.72 -1.29
C ALA A 135 -3.24 4.48 -0.14
N MET A 136 -3.90 3.33 -0.20
CA MET A 136 -4.66 2.78 0.91
C MET A 136 -4.21 1.36 1.20
N THR A 137 -3.98 1.04 2.47
CA THR A 137 -3.65 -0.31 2.94
C THR A 137 -4.83 -0.90 3.70
N PHE A 138 -5.15 -2.17 3.47
CA PHE A 138 -6.18 -2.89 4.23
C PHE A 138 -5.61 -3.49 5.51
N GLY A 139 -6.03 -3.00 6.66
CA GLY A 139 -5.58 -3.46 7.98
C GLY A 139 -6.46 -4.55 8.57
N MET A 140 -6.26 -5.81 8.18
CA MET A 140 -7.14 -6.94 8.53
C MET A 140 -7.24 -7.24 10.02
N GLY A 141 -6.23 -6.89 10.82
CA GLY A 141 -6.22 -7.16 12.26
C GLY A 141 -7.28 -6.34 13.00
N ASP A 142 -7.15 -5.03 12.97
CA ASP A 142 -8.11 -4.11 13.60
C ASP A 142 -9.49 -4.18 12.92
N TYR A 143 -9.52 -4.38 11.60
CA TYR A 143 -10.77 -4.60 10.88
C TYR A 143 -11.56 -5.80 11.40
N SER A 144 -10.89 -6.92 11.71
CA SER A 144 -11.54 -8.09 12.31
C SER A 144 -12.17 -7.78 13.66
N ALA A 145 -11.48 -7.01 14.48
CA ALA A 145 -11.99 -6.58 15.79
C ALA A 145 -13.15 -5.60 15.61
N SER A 146 -13.04 -4.61 14.73
CA SER A 146 -14.10 -3.64 14.43
C SER A 146 -15.37 -4.31 13.89
N GLN A 147 -15.24 -5.33 13.02
CA GLN A 147 -16.35 -6.12 12.51
C GLN A 147 -16.86 -7.19 13.49
N GLN A 148 -16.22 -7.35 14.65
CA GLN A 148 -16.54 -8.38 15.66
C GLN A 148 -16.46 -9.82 15.08
N MET A 149 -15.46 -10.10 14.26
CA MET A 149 -15.27 -11.42 13.66
C MET A 149 -14.78 -12.42 14.71
N HIS A 150 -15.31 -13.64 14.65
CA HIS A 150 -14.88 -14.75 15.51
C HIS A 150 -13.69 -15.49 14.88
N LEU A 151 -12.49 -14.95 15.03
CA LEU A 151 -11.25 -15.53 14.54
C LEU A 151 -10.36 -15.92 15.73
N GLU A 152 -9.70 -17.06 15.65
CA GLU A 152 -8.77 -17.54 16.70
C GLU A 152 -7.48 -16.72 16.75
N SER A 153 -7.08 -16.17 15.60
CA SER A 153 -5.92 -15.30 15.47
C SER A 153 -6.03 -14.40 14.24
N VAL A 154 -5.25 -13.33 14.18
CA VAL A 154 -5.18 -12.44 13.03
C VAL A 154 -4.72 -13.21 11.79
N GLY A 155 -5.53 -13.19 10.73
CA GLY A 155 -5.28 -13.93 9.49
C GLY A 155 -5.84 -15.37 9.47
N SER A 156 -6.36 -15.89 10.60
CA SER A 156 -7.07 -17.17 10.61
C SER A 156 -8.37 -17.07 9.80
N THR A 157 -8.71 -18.10 9.01
CA THR A 157 -9.95 -18.14 8.23
C THR A 157 -11.05 -18.95 8.92
N GLY A 158 -10.75 -19.65 10.01
CA GLY A 158 -11.72 -20.47 10.74
C GLY A 158 -12.41 -21.55 9.87
N GLY A 159 -11.80 -21.94 8.74
CA GLY A 159 -12.40 -22.88 7.80
C GLY A 159 -13.50 -22.28 6.89
N TYR A 160 -13.69 -20.96 6.91
CA TYR A 160 -14.56 -20.24 5.98
C TYR A 160 -13.99 -20.32 4.54
N PRO A 161 -14.81 -20.16 3.48
CA PRO A 161 -14.32 -20.19 2.09
C PRO A 161 -13.08 -19.31 1.86
N PRO A 162 -12.25 -19.65 0.89
CA PRO A 162 -10.80 -19.39 0.88
C PRO A 162 -10.34 -17.95 1.04
N ASP A 163 -11.22 -16.95 0.93
CA ASP A 163 -10.86 -15.55 1.15
C ASP A 163 -11.97 -14.79 1.89
N ILE A 164 -11.89 -14.77 3.21
CA ILE A 164 -12.82 -13.97 4.05
C ILE A 164 -12.64 -12.45 3.85
N TRP A 165 -11.50 -12.04 3.32
CA TRP A 165 -11.16 -10.64 3.05
C TRP A 165 -11.52 -10.18 1.65
N HIS A 166 -12.13 -11.07 0.84
CA HIS A 166 -12.48 -10.75 -0.55
C HIS A 166 -13.26 -9.44 -0.68
N TYR A 167 -14.35 -9.30 0.08
CA TYR A 167 -15.21 -8.12 -0.01
C TYR A 167 -14.50 -6.82 0.38
N PRO A 168 -13.86 -6.70 1.56
CA PRO A 168 -13.18 -5.46 1.94
C PRO A 168 -11.98 -5.13 1.02
N ARG A 169 -11.18 -6.12 0.62
CA ARG A 169 -10.11 -5.94 -0.37
C ARG A 169 -10.65 -5.42 -1.70
N TYR A 170 -11.71 -6.04 -2.20
CA TYR A 170 -12.32 -5.69 -3.48
C TYR A 170 -12.92 -4.28 -3.45
N LYS A 171 -13.68 -3.93 -2.41
CA LYS A 171 -14.28 -2.61 -2.24
C LYS A 171 -13.22 -1.52 -2.17
N MET A 172 -12.18 -1.69 -1.34
CA MET A 172 -11.08 -0.75 -1.25
C MET A 172 -10.31 -0.61 -2.58
N THR A 173 -10.04 -1.72 -3.26
CA THR A 173 -9.35 -1.70 -4.56
C THR A 173 -10.14 -0.91 -5.60
N ILE A 174 -11.47 -1.05 -5.67
CA ILE A 174 -12.32 -0.27 -6.59
C ILE A 174 -12.18 1.23 -6.29
N ALA A 175 -12.28 1.62 -5.03
CA ALA A 175 -12.14 3.02 -4.62
C ALA A 175 -10.74 3.56 -4.98
N CYS A 176 -9.67 2.84 -4.66
CA CYS A 176 -8.31 3.24 -5.02
C CYS A 176 -8.17 3.45 -6.55
N ARG A 177 -8.60 2.48 -7.35
CA ARG A 177 -8.46 2.56 -8.81
C ARG A 177 -9.30 3.68 -9.44
N ALA A 178 -10.46 3.99 -8.86
CA ALA A 178 -11.31 5.09 -9.32
C ALA A 178 -10.65 6.47 -9.14
N PHE A 179 -9.79 6.62 -8.13
CA PHE A 179 -9.13 7.89 -7.80
C PHE A 179 -7.60 7.88 -8.05
N GLY A 180 -7.08 6.84 -8.71
CA GLY A 180 -5.66 6.77 -9.10
C GLY A 180 -4.71 6.47 -7.93
N LEU A 181 -5.21 5.83 -6.86
CA LEU A 181 -4.44 5.44 -5.68
C LEU A 181 -3.93 4.01 -5.80
N ASP A 182 -2.88 3.69 -5.05
CA ASP A 182 -2.38 2.33 -4.93
C ASP A 182 -3.08 1.55 -3.80
N PRO A 183 -3.80 0.46 -4.13
CA PRO A 183 -4.36 -0.46 -3.13
C PRO A 183 -3.29 -1.44 -2.66
N ILE A 184 -2.99 -1.43 -1.37
CA ILE A 184 -1.98 -2.29 -0.74
C ILE A 184 -2.67 -3.30 0.19
N ASP A 185 -2.31 -4.56 0.09
CA ASP A 185 -2.79 -5.59 1.00
C ASP A 185 -2.05 -5.54 2.34
N GLY A 186 -2.77 -5.83 3.41
CA GLY A 186 -2.27 -5.80 4.77
C GLY A 186 -1.35 -6.96 5.12
N PRO A 187 -0.81 -6.98 6.36
CA PRO A 187 0.14 -7.97 6.79
C PRO A 187 -0.50 -9.34 7.03
N TYR A 188 0.29 -10.39 6.83
CA TYR A 188 -0.02 -11.74 7.30
C TYR A 188 0.78 -12.03 8.58
N ALA A 189 0.08 -12.30 9.68
CA ALA A 189 0.71 -12.35 11.01
C ALA A 189 1.59 -13.58 11.24
N ASP A 190 1.25 -14.74 10.68
CA ASP A 190 2.09 -15.93 10.82
C ASP A 190 3.24 -15.90 9.81
N PHE A 191 4.35 -15.27 10.21
CA PHE A 191 5.55 -15.15 9.37
C PHE A 191 6.29 -16.49 9.13
N LYS A 192 5.82 -17.61 9.71
CA LYS A 192 6.35 -18.95 9.46
C LYS A 192 5.57 -19.67 8.36
N ASP A 193 4.29 -19.36 8.20
CA ASP A 193 3.46 -19.93 7.13
C ASP A 193 3.57 -19.12 5.83
N LEU A 194 4.68 -19.35 5.16
CA LEU A 194 4.98 -18.66 3.89
C LEU A 194 4.10 -19.15 2.74
N ALA A 195 3.54 -20.35 2.82
CA ALA A 195 2.66 -20.89 1.78
C ALA A 195 1.31 -20.16 1.77
N THR A 196 0.71 -19.93 2.93
CA THR A 196 -0.52 -19.15 3.04
C THR A 196 -0.28 -17.69 2.66
N LEU A 197 0.85 -17.09 3.09
CA LEU A 197 1.23 -15.74 2.63
C LEU A 197 1.27 -15.64 1.11
N ALA A 198 1.88 -16.61 0.41
CA ALA A 198 1.96 -16.61 -1.05
C ALA A 198 0.57 -16.73 -1.70
N ASN A 199 -0.32 -17.55 -1.14
CA ASN A 199 -1.69 -17.69 -1.64
C ASN A 199 -2.50 -16.40 -1.43
N GLU A 200 -2.46 -15.80 -0.25
CA GLU A 200 -3.12 -14.51 0.02
C GLU A 200 -2.61 -13.39 -0.90
N SER A 201 -1.29 -13.34 -1.10
CA SER A 201 -0.68 -12.36 -2.03
C SER A 201 -1.21 -12.52 -3.46
N LYS A 202 -1.38 -13.76 -3.93
CA LYS A 202 -1.99 -14.05 -5.25
C LYS A 202 -3.45 -13.65 -5.33
N TYR A 203 -4.24 -13.85 -4.26
CA TYR A 203 -5.62 -13.36 -4.21
C TYR A 203 -5.67 -11.84 -4.30
N ALA A 204 -4.85 -11.14 -3.51
CA ALA A 204 -4.75 -9.69 -3.53
C ALA A 204 -4.34 -9.16 -4.92
N LEU A 205 -3.31 -9.74 -5.54
CA LEU A 205 -2.90 -9.41 -6.91
C LEU A 205 -4.04 -9.62 -7.92
N THR A 206 -4.76 -10.74 -7.81
CA THR A 206 -5.91 -11.06 -8.70
C THR A 206 -7.03 -10.03 -8.59
N LEU A 207 -7.25 -9.46 -7.40
CA LEU A 207 -8.21 -8.40 -7.17
C LEU A 207 -7.74 -7.01 -7.67
N GLY A 208 -6.49 -6.91 -8.13
CA GLY A 208 -5.92 -5.66 -8.66
C GLY A 208 -5.12 -4.84 -7.64
N MET A 209 -4.75 -5.42 -6.50
CA MET A 209 -3.88 -4.75 -5.53
C MET A 209 -2.45 -4.64 -6.06
N SER A 210 -1.71 -3.61 -5.61
CA SER A 210 -0.38 -3.25 -6.12
C SER A 210 0.76 -3.86 -5.32
N GLY A 211 0.53 -4.22 -4.07
CA GLY A 211 1.56 -4.71 -3.15
C GLY A 211 1.00 -5.32 -1.88
N LYS A 212 1.90 -5.71 -0.98
CA LYS A 212 1.57 -6.31 0.31
C LYS A 212 2.52 -5.82 1.39
N TRP A 213 1.96 -5.59 2.57
CA TRP A 213 2.73 -5.22 3.74
C TRP A 213 3.45 -6.46 4.33
N ALA A 214 4.77 -6.41 4.42
CA ALA A 214 5.59 -7.42 5.08
C ALA A 214 5.96 -6.96 6.50
N ILE A 215 5.80 -7.83 7.49
CA ILE A 215 6.14 -7.57 8.90
C ILE A 215 7.41 -8.34 9.35
N HIS A 216 7.94 -9.19 8.49
CA HIS A 216 9.14 -9.95 8.73
C HIS A 216 9.99 -10.09 7.46
N PRO A 217 11.34 -10.06 7.53
CA PRO A 217 12.20 -10.17 6.34
C PRO A 217 11.93 -11.40 5.48
N SER A 218 11.51 -12.54 6.07
CA SER A 218 11.18 -13.77 5.30
C SER A 218 9.99 -13.61 4.35
N GLN A 219 9.16 -12.59 4.54
CA GLN A 219 7.98 -12.33 3.72
C GLN A 219 8.29 -11.49 2.49
N VAL A 220 9.40 -10.75 2.51
CA VAL A 220 9.75 -9.76 1.46
C VAL A 220 9.87 -10.40 0.09
N ALA A 221 10.69 -11.44 -0.05
CA ALA A 221 10.91 -12.11 -1.33
C ALA A 221 9.60 -12.65 -1.94
N ILE A 222 8.73 -13.24 -1.09
CA ILE A 222 7.43 -13.79 -1.56
C ILE A 222 6.51 -12.68 -2.07
N ALA A 223 6.46 -11.54 -1.36
CA ALA A 223 5.68 -10.40 -1.81
C ALA A 223 6.25 -9.86 -3.13
N GLN A 224 7.55 -9.63 -3.22
CA GLN A 224 8.22 -9.17 -4.44
C GLN A 224 7.97 -10.11 -5.61
N ASP A 225 8.20 -11.42 -5.45
CA ASP A 225 7.98 -12.42 -6.50
C ASP A 225 6.51 -12.46 -6.97
N THR A 226 5.55 -12.28 -6.04
CA THR A 226 4.13 -12.31 -6.39
C THR A 226 3.70 -11.05 -7.15
N PHE A 227 4.12 -9.88 -6.71
CA PHE A 227 3.68 -8.61 -7.28
C PHE A 227 4.54 -8.13 -8.45
N SER A 228 5.66 -8.79 -8.74
CA SER A 228 6.48 -8.52 -9.93
C SER A 228 6.04 -9.39 -11.11
N PRO A 229 5.87 -8.83 -12.32
CA PRO A 229 5.62 -9.62 -13.51
C PRO A 229 6.82 -10.50 -13.84
N ASP A 230 6.61 -11.79 -14.03
CA ASP A 230 7.68 -12.70 -14.46
C ASP A 230 8.03 -12.54 -15.95
N GLY A 231 9.21 -13.02 -16.35
CA GLY A 231 9.71 -12.89 -17.71
C GLY A 231 8.84 -13.57 -18.78
N ALA A 232 8.15 -14.68 -18.44
CA ALA A 232 7.26 -15.37 -19.37
C ALA A 232 5.96 -14.57 -19.59
N THR A 233 5.40 -14.04 -18.53
CA THR A 233 4.24 -13.14 -18.58
C THR A 233 4.55 -11.89 -19.40
N LEU A 234 5.71 -11.27 -19.19
CA LEU A 234 6.14 -10.09 -19.96
C LEU A 234 6.37 -10.41 -21.45
N ALA A 235 7.02 -11.53 -21.75
CA ALA A 235 7.22 -11.95 -23.14
C ALA A 235 5.90 -12.18 -23.86
N THR A 236 4.93 -12.81 -23.19
CA THR A 236 3.58 -13.05 -23.70
C THR A 236 2.84 -11.72 -23.92
N ALA A 237 2.87 -10.82 -22.94
CA ALA A 237 2.23 -9.51 -23.06
C ALA A 237 2.80 -8.68 -24.23
N ARG A 238 4.12 -8.61 -24.36
CA ARG A 238 4.80 -7.92 -25.47
C ARG A 238 4.44 -8.52 -26.84
N LYS A 239 4.42 -9.86 -26.93
CA LYS A 239 4.04 -10.59 -28.16
C LYS A 239 2.60 -10.29 -28.58
N GLN A 240 1.66 -10.40 -27.64
CA GLN A 240 0.23 -10.17 -27.92
C GLN A 240 -0.03 -8.72 -28.31
N LYS A 241 0.61 -7.74 -27.62
CA LYS A 241 0.50 -6.32 -27.94
C LYS A 241 1.02 -6.04 -29.36
N ALA A 242 2.21 -6.51 -29.72
CA ALA A 242 2.77 -6.30 -31.04
C ALA A 242 1.92 -6.91 -32.17
N ALA A 243 1.39 -8.13 -31.95
CA ALA A 243 0.51 -8.79 -32.91
C ALA A 243 -0.80 -8.00 -33.11
N TYR A 244 -1.38 -7.48 -32.03
CA TYR A 244 -2.60 -6.67 -32.10
C TYR A 244 -2.38 -5.31 -32.79
N GLU A 245 -1.26 -4.65 -32.51
CA GLU A 245 -0.88 -3.39 -33.20
C GLU A 245 -0.72 -3.58 -34.71
N GLN A 246 -0.21 -4.74 -35.15
CA GLN A 246 -0.14 -5.08 -36.57
C GLN A 246 -1.57 -5.33 -37.13
N ALA A 247 -2.39 -6.10 -36.41
CA ALA A 247 -3.76 -6.39 -36.84
C ALA A 247 -4.62 -5.13 -37.02
N LEU A 248 -4.44 -4.12 -36.15
CA LEU A 248 -5.12 -2.83 -36.29
C LEU A 248 -4.74 -2.11 -37.60
N LYS A 249 -3.47 -2.18 -38.03
CA LYS A 249 -3.03 -1.63 -39.33
C LYS A 249 -3.66 -2.36 -40.51
N ASP A 250 -3.96 -3.65 -40.32
CA ASP A 250 -4.63 -4.50 -41.31
C ASP A 250 -6.18 -4.40 -41.25
N GLY A 251 -6.70 -3.51 -40.38
CA GLY A 251 -8.15 -3.24 -40.24
C GLY A 251 -8.90 -4.26 -39.38
N LEU A 252 -8.17 -5.08 -38.58
CA LEU A 252 -8.77 -6.10 -37.71
C LEU A 252 -8.85 -5.60 -36.25
N GLY A 253 -10.01 -5.67 -35.62
CA GLY A 253 -10.24 -5.25 -34.22
C GLY A 253 -10.07 -6.36 -33.19
N ALA A 254 -9.89 -7.61 -33.63
CA ALA A 254 -9.62 -8.78 -32.77
C ALA A 254 -8.83 -9.83 -33.56
N ILE A 255 -7.95 -10.55 -32.87
CA ILE A 255 -7.10 -11.60 -33.45
C ILE A 255 -6.97 -12.79 -32.50
N SER A 256 -6.41 -13.89 -32.97
CA SER A 256 -6.01 -14.99 -32.10
C SER A 256 -4.47 -15.09 -32.06
N VAL A 257 -3.90 -15.09 -30.86
CA VAL A 257 -2.46 -15.29 -30.62
C VAL A 257 -2.29 -16.49 -29.71
N ASP A 258 -1.62 -17.54 -30.18
CA ASP A 258 -1.41 -18.80 -29.46
C ASP A 258 -2.72 -19.43 -28.94
N GLY A 259 -3.83 -19.30 -29.72
CA GLY A 259 -5.15 -19.81 -29.35
C GLY A 259 -5.94 -18.92 -28.39
N VAL A 260 -5.41 -17.78 -27.98
CA VAL A 260 -6.10 -16.80 -27.11
C VAL A 260 -6.60 -15.64 -27.95
N MET A 261 -7.86 -15.25 -27.74
CA MET A 261 -8.42 -14.05 -28.37
C MET A 261 -7.81 -12.79 -27.75
N VAL A 262 -7.36 -11.88 -28.59
CA VAL A 262 -6.79 -10.58 -28.20
C VAL A 262 -7.56 -9.47 -28.90
N ASP A 263 -8.13 -8.59 -28.14
CA ASP A 263 -8.89 -7.41 -28.55
C ASP A 263 -8.47 -6.16 -27.76
N ALA A 264 -9.17 -5.06 -27.93
CA ALA A 264 -8.85 -3.81 -27.22
C ALA A 264 -8.97 -3.95 -25.69
N ALA A 265 -9.87 -4.81 -25.16
CA ALA A 265 -9.97 -5.04 -23.71
C ALA A 265 -8.76 -5.84 -23.20
N SER A 266 -8.38 -6.88 -23.92
CA SER A 266 -7.18 -7.66 -23.63
C SER A 266 -5.92 -6.79 -23.57
N ILE A 267 -5.77 -5.87 -24.54
CA ILE A 267 -4.62 -4.96 -24.58
C ILE A 267 -4.56 -4.02 -23.38
N ARG A 268 -5.70 -3.50 -22.91
CA ARG A 268 -5.72 -2.69 -21.68
C ARG A 268 -5.23 -3.47 -20.46
N MET A 269 -5.62 -4.75 -20.34
CA MET A 269 -5.13 -5.62 -19.26
C MET A 269 -3.63 -5.88 -19.37
N LEU A 270 -3.14 -6.17 -20.58
CA LEU A 270 -1.70 -6.39 -20.84
C LEU A 270 -0.88 -5.12 -20.58
N GLN A 271 -1.42 -3.95 -20.92
CA GLN A 271 -0.76 -2.67 -20.67
C GLN A 271 -0.49 -2.45 -19.20
N ASN A 272 -1.44 -2.78 -18.30
CA ASN A 272 -1.22 -2.69 -16.85
C ASN A 272 -0.03 -3.54 -16.39
N THR A 273 0.19 -4.71 -17.00
CA THR A 273 1.34 -5.57 -16.71
C THR A 273 2.65 -4.97 -17.23
N LEU A 274 2.62 -4.39 -18.43
CA LEU A 274 3.79 -3.74 -19.02
C LEU A 274 4.17 -2.47 -18.26
N ASP A 275 3.20 -1.63 -17.91
CA ASP A 275 3.44 -0.42 -17.13
C ASP A 275 4.08 -0.74 -15.77
N ARG A 276 3.62 -1.83 -15.12
CA ARG A 276 4.24 -2.31 -13.88
C ARG A 276 5.69 -2.75 -14.10
N ALA A 277 5.97 -3.46 -15.19
CA ALA A 277 7.32 -3.87 -15.53
C ALA A 277 8.24 -2.68 -15.78
N ASP A 278 7.76 -1.68 -16.52
CA ASP A 278 8.52 -0.46 -16.80
C ASP A 278 8.87 0.31 -15.51
N LEU A 279 7.94 0.40 -14.54
CA LEU A 279 8.19 0.99 -13.22
C LEU A 279 9.26 0.25 -12.41
N MET A 280 9.41 -1.06 -12.66
CA MET A 280 10.39 -1.93 -12.01
C MET A 280 11.71 -2.01 -12.77
N GLY A 281 11.79 -1.45 -13.98
CA GLY A 281 12.97 -1.53 -14.85
C GLY A 281 13.20 -2.90 -15.48
N LEU A 282 12.12 -3.68 -15.74
CA LEU A 282 12.12 -5.05 -16.28
C LEU A 282 11.91 -5.11 -17.81
#